data_8836fc251d6429cbaea077fb35b9316c
#
_entry.id   8836fc251d6429cbaea077fb35b9316c
#
_cell.length_a   1.000
_cell.length_b   1.000
_cell.length_c   1.000
_cell.angle_alpha   90.00
_cell.angle_beta   90.00
_cell.angle_gamma   90.00
#
_symmetry.space_group_name_H-M   'P 1'
#
loop_
_entity.id
_entity.type
_entity.pdbx_description
1 polymer ?
#
loop_
_entity_poly.entity_id
_entity_poly.type
_entity_poly.pdbx_seq_one_letter_code
_entity_poly.pdbx_strand_id
1 'polypeptide(L)'
;MPGYDRIALHPATRFIGTMNYGYAGTRELNEALVSRFLVIDMPLQDEETLNYLLDTMFPGMKEAAKKAFIGLYLDLQKKAGQAEISTKALDLRGMIGALRTVRAGLSP
;
A
#
# COMPACT_ATOMS: atom_id res chain seq x y z
N MET A 1 -1.29 17.86 -33.20
CA MET A 1 -0.63 16.59 -33.46
C MET A 1 -1.58 15.66 -34.20
N PRO A 2 -1.14 15.05 -35.29
CA PRO A 2 -1.98 14.08 -35.97
C PRO A 2 -2.29 12.90 -35.02
N GLY A 3 -3.55 12.51 -34.99
CA GLY A 3 -3.99 11.39 -34.14
C GLY A 3 -4.40 11.76 -32.71
N TYR A 4 -4.34 13.04 -32.33
CA TYR A 4 -4.75 13.50 -30.99
C TYR A 4 -5.76 14.63 -31.11
N ASP A 5 -6.86 14.50 -30.40
CA ASP A 5 -7.86 15.54 -30.29
C ASP A 5 -7.60 16.40 -29.05
N ARG A 6 -7.92 17.69 -29.16
CA ARG A 6 -7.90 18.56 -27.99
C ARG A 6 -9.13 18.31 -27.16
N ILE A 7 -8.89 18.12 -25.86
CA ILE A 7 -9.96 17.96 -24.88
C ILE A 7 -9.94 19.17 -23.97
N ALA A 8 -11.06 19.88 -23.93
CA ALA A 8 -11.22 21.02 -23.04
C ALA A 8 -11.55 20.50 -21.63
N LEU A 9 -10.75 20.91 -20.64
CA LEU A 9 -10.95 20.53 -19.25
C LEU A 9 -11.66 21.64 -18.49
N HIS A 10 -12.52 21.25 -17.56
CA HIS A 10 -13.14 22.21 -16.66
C HIS A 10 -12.05 22.89 -15.81
N PRO A 11 -12.16 24.20 -15.52
CA PRO A 11 -11.13 24.91 -14.73
C PRO A 11 -10.88 24.31 -13.33
N ALA A 12 -11.85 23.61 -12.76
CA ALA A 12 -11.71 22.95 -11.46
C ALA A 12 -11.12 21.55 -11.54
N THR A 13 -10.74 21.09 -12.74
CA THR A 13 -10.17 19.75 -12.91
C THR A 13 -8.84 19.65 -12.16
N ARG A 14 -8.64 18.51 -11.48
CA ARG A 14 -7.40 18.16 -10.80
C ARG A 14 -6.97 16.76 -11.20
N PHE A 15 -5.68 16.55 -11.27
CA PHE A 15 -5.10 15.25 -11.60
C PHE A 15 -4.45 14.67 -10.37
N ILE A 16 -4.81 13.44 -10.04
CA ILE A 16 -4.23 12.70 -8.92
C ILE A 16 -3.68 11.41 -9.49
N GLY A 17 -2.39 11.18 -9.29
CA GLY A 17 -1.73 9.95 -9.70
C GLY A 17 -1.20 9.21 -8.48
N THR A 18 -1.16 7.90 -8.58
CA THR A 18 -0.52 7.06 -7.58
C THR A 18 0.61 6.29 -8.22
N MET A 19 1.65 6.04 -7.44
CA MET A 19 2.79 5.26 -7.92
C MET A 19 3.42 4.49 -6.77
N ASN A 20 4.04 3.37 -7.12
CA ASN A 20 4.90 2.64 -6.20
C ASN A 20 6.32 3.15 -6.40
N TYR A 21 6.94 3.57 -5.30
CA TYR A 21 8.27 4.13 -5.32
C TYR A 21 9.24 3.19 -4.59
N GLY A 22 10.42 3.00 -5.18
CA GLY A 22 11.44 2.17 -4.57
C GLY A 22 11.27 0.66 -4.70
N TYR A 23 10.24 0.20 -5.41
CA TYR A 23 10.05 -1.23 -5.68
C TYR A 23 10.87 -1.65 -6.91
N ALA A 24 11.31 -2.90 -6.89
CA ALA A 24 11.98 -3.49 -8.04
C ALA A 24 11.05 -3.45 -9.27
N GLY A 25 11.57 -2.97 -10.40
CA GLY A 25 10.81 -2.84 -11.64
C GLY A 25 10.07 -1.53 -11.81
N THR A 26 10.03 -0.66 -10.80
CA THR A 26 9.51 0.70 -10.98
C THR A 26 10.60 1.60 -11.57
N ARG A 27 10.17 2.53 -12.41
CA ARG A 27 11.08 3.53 -12.97
C ARG A 27 10.93 4.85 -12.22
N GLU A 28 12.02 5.56 -12.10
CA GLU A 28 11.96 6.92 -11.56
C GLU A 28 11.18 7.82 -12.50
N LEU A 29 10.38 8.71 -11.92
CA LEU A 29 9.68 9.73 -12.69
C LEU A 29 10.67 10.77 -13.21
N ASN A 30 10.35 11.31 -14.37
CA ASN A 30 11.07 12.46 -14.92
C ASN A 30 10.97 13.63 -13.93
N GLU A 31 12.10 14.28 -13.64
CA GLU A 31 12.17 15.41 -12.71
C GLU A 31 11.25 16.57 -13.12
N ALA A 32 11.13 16.82 -14.42
CA ALA A 32 10.23 17.87 -14.92
C ALA A 32 8.77 17.58 -14.60
N LEU A 33 8.39 16.29 -14.60
CA LEU A 33 7.04 15.87 -14.22
C LEU A 33 6.85 16.00 -12.72
N VAL A 34 7.79 15.50 -11.92
CA VAL A 34 7.73 15.54 -10.45
C VAL A 34 7.63 16.97 -9.95
N SER A 35 8.39 17.90 -10.54
CA SER A 35 8.39 19.30 -10.11
C SER A 35 7.06 20.02 -10.33
N ARG A 36 6.18 19.47 -11.18
CA ARG A 36 4.86 20.02 -11.48
C ARG A 36 3.75 19.47 -10.60
N PHE A 37 4.06 18.46 -9.77
CA PHE A 37 3.10 17.85 -8.86
C PHE A 37 3.44 18.20 -7.42
N LEU A 38 2.40 18.32 -6.62
CA LEU A 38 2.56 18.24 -5.17
C LEU A 38 2.71 16.77 -4.81
N VAL A 39 3.90 16.39 -4.36
CA VAL A 39 4.19 15.00 -4.02
C VAL A 39 3.83 14.74 -2.57
N ILE A 40 3.04 13.70 -2.34
CA ILE A 40 2.70 13.26 -0.99
C ILE A 40 3.25 11.84 -0.82
N ASP A 41 4.20 11.70 0.08
CA ASP A 41 4.75 10.41 0.42
C ASP A 41 3.84 9.72 1.45
N MET A 42 3.38 8.52 1.09
CA MET A 42 2.58 7.71 1.98
C MET A 42 3.51 6.76 2.73
N PRO A 43 3.70 6.93 4.04
CA PRO A 43 4.60 6.07 4.79
C PRO A 43 4.01 4.65 4.93
N LEU A 44 4.89 3.71 5.25
CA LEU A 44 4.47 2.37 5.63
C LEU A 44 3.65 2.44 6.91
N GLN A 45 2.68 1.53 7.05
CA GLN A 45 1.81 1.52 8.22
C GLN A 45 2.60 1.16 9.48
N ASP A 46 2.35 1.92 10.56
CA ASP A 46 2.87 1.61 11.88
C ASP A 46 1.91 0.68 12.63
N GLU A 47 2.32 0.28 13.84
CA GLU A 47 1.52 -0.62 14.67
C GLU A 47 0.15 -0.03 15.01
N GLU A 48 0.08 1.24 15.34
CA GLU A 48 -1.16 1.92 15.70
C GLU A 48 -2.15 1.93 14.54
N THR A 49 -1.66 2.27 13.34
CA THR A 49 -2.48 2.27 12.13
C THR A 49 -2.98 0.88 11.79
N LEU A 50 -2.14 -0.14 11.92
CA LEU A 50 -2.51 -1.53 11.69
C LEU A 50 -3.57 -1.99 12.68
N ASN A 51 -3.44 -1.64 13.95
CA ASN A 51 -4.46 -1.93 14.96
C ASN A 51 -5.81 -1.33 14.58
N TYR A 52 -5.81 -0.07 14.20
CA TYR A 52 -7.03 0.63 13.76
C TYR A 52 -7.67 -0.06 12.55
N LEU A 53 -6.87 -0.42 11.56
CA LEU A 53 -7.36 -1.09 10.35
C LEU A 53 -7.99 -2.44 10.69
N LEU A 54 -7.33 -3.24 11.51
CA LEU A 54 -7.83 -4.55 11.88
C LEU A 54 -9.09 -4.46 12.71
N ASP A 55 -9.17 -3.52 13.63
CA ASP A 55 -10.37 -3.28 14.44
C ASP A 55 -11.57 -2.87 13.57
N THR A 56 -11.30 -2.07 12.54
CA THR A 56 -12.34 -1.57 11.63
C THR A 56 -12.80 -2.66 10.66
N MET A 57 -11.87 -3.40 10.07
CA MET A 57 -12.16 -4.37 9.01
C MET A 57 -12.58 -5.74 9.56
N PHE A 58 -12.10 -6.11 10.72
CA PHE A 58 -12.36 -7.41 11.34
C PHE A 58 -12.80 -7.23 12.80
N PRO A 59 -13.98 -6.63 13.01
CA PRO A 59 -14.49 -6.48 14.37
C PRO A 59 -14.70 -7.84 15.01
N GLY A 60 -14.31 -7.97 16.27
CA GLY A 60 -14.39 -9.22 16.99
C GLY A 60 -13.20 -10.15 16.82
N MET A 61 -12.17 -9.71 16.11
CA MET A 61 -10.91 -10.48 16.03
C MET A 61 -10.25 -10.56 17.39
N LYS A 62 -9.78 -11.75 17.76
CA LYS A 62 -9.11 -11.97 19.04
C LYS A 62 -7.81 -11.18 19.11
N GLU A 63 -7.53 -10.61 20.28
CA GLU A 63 -6.31 -9.82 20.50
C GLU A 63 -5.04 -10.58 20.18
N ALA A 64 -4.98 -11.86 20.56
CA ALA A 64 -3.80 -12.69 20.28
C ALA A 64 -3.55 -12.83 18.78
N ALA A 65 -4.61 -13.05 18.00
CA ALA A 65 -4.51 -13.16 16.55
C ALA A 65 -4.10 -11.82 15.92
N LYS A 66 -4.68 -10.71 16.40
CA LYS A 66 -4.34 -9.38 15.93
C LYS A 66 -2.87 -9.05 16.17
N LYS A 67 -2.37 -9.30 17.38
CA LYS A 67 -0.96 -9.08 17.72
C LYS A 67 -0.03 -9.92 16.88
N ALA A 68 -0.36 -11.19 16.67
CA ALA A 68 0.45 -12.09 15.85
C ALA A 68 0.53 -11.56 14.39
N PHE A 69 -0.57 -11.10 13.86
CA PHE A 69 -0.64 -10.60 12.48
C PHE A 69 0.14 -9.31 12.31
N ILE A 70 -0.03 -8.37 13.23
CA ILE A 70 0.71 -7.10 13.21
C ILE A 70 2.20 -7.36 13.36
N GLY A 71 2.59 -8.23 14.28
CA GLY A 71 3.98 -8.61 14.48
C GLY A 71 4.60 -9.21 13.21
N LEU A 72 3.87 -10.08 12.54
CA LEU A 72 4.32 -10.67 11.28
C LEU A 72 4.50 -9.59 10.21
N TYR A 73 3.53 -8.72 10.05
CA TYR A 73 3.59 -7.65 9.05
C TYR A 73 4.78 -6.72 9.28
N LEU A 74 4.98 -6.28 10.53
CA LEU A 74 6.08 -5.40 10.89
C LEU A 74 7.44 -6.08 10.70
N ASP A 75 7.53 -7.37 11.02
CA ASP A 75 8.76 -8.15 10.82
C ASP A 75 9.10 -8.29 9.33
N LEU A 76 8.10 -8.59 8.50
CA LEU A 76 8.28 -8.64 7.05
C LEU A 76 8.70 -7.29 6.48
N GLN A 77 8.11 -6.21 6.98
CA GLN A 77 8.45 -4.85 6.59
C GLN A 77 9.92 -4.54 6.89
N LYS A 78 10.38 -4.92 8.07
CA LYS A 78 11.77 -4.74 8.47
C LYS A 78 12.72 -5.55 7.59
N LYS A 79 12.39 -6.80 7.30
CA LYS A 79 13.21 -7.67 6.46
C LYS A 79 13.25 -7.19 5.00
N ALA A 80 12.16 -6.68 4.48
CA ALA A 80 12.13 -6.10 3.14
C ALA A 80 13.01 -4.85 3.06
N GLY A 81 13.01 -4.03 4.11
CA GLY A 81 13.91 -2.87 4.20
C GLY A 81 15.38 -3.25 4.22
N GLN A 82 15.70 -4.46 4.69
CA GLN A 82 17.05 -5.02 4.69
C GLN A 82 17.35 -5.83 3.42
N ALA A 83 16.44 -5.83 2.45
CA ALA A 83 16.53 -6.58 1.19
C ALA A 83 16.65 -8.11 1.38
N GLU A 84 16.22 -8.63 2.52
CA GLU A 84 16.24 -10.07 2.81
C GLU A 84 15.09 -10.82 2.14
N ILE A 85 14.00 -10.13 1.82
CA ILE A 85 12.81 -10.70 1.18
C ILE A 85 12.31 -9.79 0.07
N SER A 86 11.48 -10.36 -0.81
CA SER A 86 10.83 -9.59 -1.86
C SER A 86 9.86 -8.56 -1.28
N THR A 87 9.82 -7.37 -1.86
CA THR A 87 8.86 -6.33 -1.49
C THR A 87 7.41 -6.76 -1.72
N LYS A 88 7.17 -7.76 -2.54
CA LYS A 88 5.82 -8.33 -2.73
C LYS A 88 5.25 -8.91 -1.45
N ALA A 89 6.10 -9.38 -0.55
CA ALA A 89 5.68 -9.90 0.74
C ALA A 89 5.11 -8.81 1.66
N LEU A 90 5.36 -7.55 1.34
CA LEU A 90 4.86 -6.40 2.11
C LEU A 90 3.51 -5.88 1.66
N ASP A 91 2.86 -6.56 0.72
CA ASP A 91 1.57 -6.09 0.22
C ASP A 91 0.51 -6.23 1.32
N LEU A 92 0.11 -5.08 1.89
CA LEU A 92 -0.95 -5.02 2.90
C LEU A 92 -2.26 -5.62 2.38
N ARG A 93 -2.54 -5.44 1.09
CA ARG A 93 -3.72 -6.02 0.46
C ARG A 93 -3.69 -7.55 0.51
N GLY A 94 -2.53 -8.13 0.26
CA GLY A 94 -2.34 -9.58 0.37
C GLY A 94 -2.52 -10.08 1.79
N MET A 95 -2.01 -9.34 2.77
CA MET A 95 -2.17 -9.69 4.18
C MET A 95 -3.64 -9.63 4.61
N ILE A 96 -4.37 -8.61 4.19
CA ILE A 96 -5.80 -8.50 4.46
C ILE A 96 -6.57 -9.62 3.77
N GLY A 97 -6.19 -9.97 2.54
CA GLY A 97 -6.77 -11.10 1.81
C GLY A 97 -6.58 -12.41 2.55
N ALA A 98 -5.40 -12.64 3.11
CA ALA A 98 -5.12 -13.83 3.91
C ALA A 98 -6.00 -13.88 5.16
N LEU A 99 -6.19 -12.75 5.85
CA LEU A 99 -7.07 -12.67 7.01
C LEU A 99 -8.52 -12.97 6.66
N ARG A 100 -9.01 -12.47 5.54
CA ARG A 100 -10.35 -12.78 5.06
C ARG A 100 -10.52 -14.28 4.80
N THR A 101 -9.48 -14.91 4.27
CA THR A 101 -9.45 -16.34 4.02
C THR A 101 -9.55 -17.14 5.32
N VAL A 102 -8.78 -16.75 6.33
CA VAL A 102 -8.82 -17.38 7.66
C VAL A 102 -10.20 -17.19 8.29
N ARG A 103 -10.76 -15.99 8.20
CA ARG A 103 -12.09 -15.67 8.71
C ARG A 103 -13.19 -16.54 8.05
N ALA A 104 -13.01 -16.89 6.77
CA ALA A 104 -13.92 -17.76 6.05
C ALA A 104 -13.82 -19.24 6.44
N GLY A 105 -12.91 -19.58 7.37
CA GLY A 105 -12.76 -20.92 7.92
C GLY A 105 -11.60 -21.75 7.39
N LEU A 106 -10.74 -21.15 6.53
CA LEU A 106 -9.54 -21.82 6.06
C LEU A 106 -8.44 -21.75 7.12
N SER A 107 -7.64 -22.81 7.21
CA SER A 107 -6.49 -22.86 8.11
C SER A 107 -5.44 -21.83 7.70
N PRO A 108 -4.83 -21.15 8.66
CA PRO A 108 -3.73 -20.23 8.35
C PRO A 108 -2.49 -20.95 7.82
#